data_f6a5c2427de6c586be7828318a983427
#
_entry.id   f6a5c2427de6c586be7828318a983427
#
_cell.length_a   1.000
_cell.length_b   1.000
_cell.length_c   1.000
_cell.angle_alpha   90.00
_cell.angle_beta   90.00
_cell.angle_gamma   90.00
#
_symmetry.space_group_name_H-M   'P 1'
#
loop_
_entity.id
_entity.type
_entity.pdbx_description
1 polymer ?
#
loop_
_entity_poly.entity_id
_entity_poly.type
_entity_poly.pdbx_seq_one_letter_code
_entity_poly.pdbx_strand_id
1 'polypeptide(L)'
;AIRHVHDETVKGMNEGKDLHTLMAEIAIPPEFEVGQGYGKVSWSVRAIWENYAGWFHHTSTTELYAVPASAVHADLVELAGGAEALLERASAKLAGGEREQALHLLDIVRNGGAGNEASMQRAVQVHEALLAETDNFWLSSWLRNQIQILKS
;
A
#
# COMPACT_ATOMS: atom_id res chain seq x y z
N ALA A 1 23.10 0.07 -9.37
CA ALA A 1 21.74 0.14 -8.80
C ALA A 1 20.87 -1.04 -9.28
N ILE A 2 20.46 -1.12 -10.56
CA ILE A 2 19.49 -2.13 -11.06
C ILE A 2 19.95 -3.58 -10.73
N ARG A 3 21.20 -3.93 -11.05
CA ARG A 3 21.73 -5.26 -10.75
C ARG A 3 21.67 -5.57 -9.26
N HIS A 4 22.03 -4.64 -8.39
CA HIS A 4 21.95 -4.81 -6.95
C HIS A 4 20.54 -5.15 -6.48
N VAL A 5 19.53 -4.36 -6.92
CA VAL A 5 18.13 -4.61 -6.57
C VAL A 5 17.66 -5.98 -7.07
N HIS A 6 18.03 -6.37 -8.29
CA HIS A 6 17.73 -7.67 -8.86
C HIS A 6 18.33 -8.80 -8.03
N ASP A 7 19.65 -8.73 -7.78
CA ASP A 7 20.39 -9.81 -7.12
C ASP A 7 19.92 -9.98 -5.66
N GLU A 8 19.69 -8.88 -4.92
CA GLU A 8 19.14 -8.95 -3.55
C GLU A 8 17.70 -9.47 -3.53
N THR A 9 16.88 -9.11 -4.52
CA THR A 9 15.52 -9.66 -4.64
C THR A 9 15.56 -11.17 -4.85
N VAL A 10 16.33 -11.66 -5.83
CA VAL A 10 16.44 -13.08 -6.13
C VAL A 10 17.04 -13.86 -4.96
N LYS A 11 18.04 -13.29 -4.29
CA LYS A 11 18.64 -13.87 -3.08
C LYS A 11 17.58 -14.03 -1.99
N GLY A 12 16.83 -12.98 -1.67
CA GLY A 12 15.79 -13.03 -0.64
C GLY A 12 14.66 -14.01 -1.00
N MET A 13 14.28 -14.12 -2.28
CA MET A 13 13.35 -15.14 -2.75
C MET A 13 13.88 -16.56 -2.48
N ASN A 14 15.15 -16.83 -2.76
CA ASN A 14 15.78 -18.11 -2.48
C ASN A 14 15.90 -18.41 -0.98
N GLU A 15 15.92 -17.38 -0.14
CA GLU A 15 15.87 -17.49 1.33
C GLU A 15 14.44 -17.68 1.85
N GLY A 16 13.43 -17.67 0.99
CA GLY A 16 12.02 -17.84 1.35
C GLY A 16 11.34 -16.59 1.93
N LYS A 17 11.91 -15.42 1.74
CA LYS A 17 11.29 -14.15 2.17
C LYS A 17 10.09 -13.82 1.28
N ASP A 18 9.03 -13.30 1.88
CA ASP A 18 7.86 -12.83 1.14
C ASP A 18 8.12 -11.49 0.44
N LEU A 19 7.25 -11.17 -0.53
CA LEU A 19 7.37 -9.96 -1.34
C LEU A 19 7.39 -8.66 -0.53
N HIS A 20 6.50 -8.52 0.45
CA HIS A 20 6.38 -7.26 1.21
C HIS A 20 7.59 -7.05 2.12
N THR A 21 8.14 -8.12 2.69
CA THR A 21 9.40 -8.08 3.44
C THR A 21 10.53 -7.58 2.55
N LEU A 22 10.68 -8.12 1.34
CA LEU A 22 11.73 -7.68 0.41
C LEU A 22 11.53 -6.24 -0.06
N MET A 23 10.28 -5.82 -0.31
CA MET A 23 9.96 -4.42 -0.65
C MET A 23 10.34 -3.42 0.45
N ALA A 24 10.30 -3.84 1.71
CA ALA A 24 10.65 -3.01 2.85
C ALA A 24 12.16 -3.02 3.17
N GLU A 25 12.83 -4.15 2.96
CA GLU A 25 14.24 -4.32 3.36
C GLU A 25 15.24 -3.87 2.30
N ILE A 26 14.92 -4.05 1.00
CA ILE A 26 15.88 -3.78 -0.07
C ILE A 26 15.99 -2.28 -0.32
N ALA A 27 17.20 -1.76 -0.13
CA ALA A 27 17.58 -0.38 -0.40
C ALA A 27 18.77 -0.33 -1.37
N ILE A 28 18.93 0.81 -2.04
CA ILE A 28 20.12 1.06 -2.86
C ILE A 28 21.25 1.53 -1.94
N PRO A 29 22.45 0.90 -1.99
CA PRO A 29 23.61 1.39 -1.27
C PRO A 29 23.95 2.84 -1.69
N PRO A 30 24.47 3.67 -0.76
CA PRO A 30 24.74 5.08 -1.03
C PRO A 30 25.65 5.32 -2.25
N GLU A 31 26.60 4.43 -2.51
CA GLU A 31 27.51 4.51 -3.65
C GLU A 31 26.84 4.30 -5.02
N PHE A 32 25.62 3.74 -5.04
CA PHE A 32 24.80 3.54 -6.23
C PHE A 32 23.55 4.40 -6.25
N GLU A 33 23.46 5.39 -5.35
CA GLU A 33 22.29 6.22 -5.22
C GLU A 33 21.85 6.84 -6.54
N VAL A 34 20.61 6.59 -6.90
CA VAL A 34 19.92 7.21 -8.02
C VAL A 34 18.59 7.75 -7.52
N GLY A 35 18.18 8.89 -8.03
CA GLY A 35 16.90 9.49 -7.66
C GLY A 35 15.74 8.56 -7.98
N GLN A 36 14.74 8.53 -7.10
CA GLN A 36 13.52 7.74 -7.25
C GLN A 36 12.34 8.56 -7.80
N GLY A 37 12.63 9.60 -8.58
CA GLY A 37 11.62 10.54 -9.08
C GLY A 37 10.56 9.94 -10.01
N TYR A 38 10.90 8.88 -10.76
CA TYR A 38 9.99 8.20 -11.71
C TYR A 38 9.67 6.75 -11.36
N GLY A 39 10.34 6.18 -10.37
CA GLY A 39 10.12 4.81 -9.91
C GLY A 39 10.62 4.68 -8.49
N LYS A 40 10.22 3.61 -7.80
CA LYS A 40 10.72 3.29 -6.46
C LYS A 40 11.46 1.96 -6.48
N VAL A 41 12.46 1.82 -5.61
CA VAL A 41 13.16 0.55 -5.40
C VAL A 41 12.17 -0.56 -5.04
N SER A 42 11.24 -0.30 -4.13
CA SER A 42 10.19 -1.26 -3.75
C SER A 42 9.31 -1.72 -4.93
N TRP A 43 9.02 -0.83 -5.88
CA TRP A 43 8.29 -1.22 -7.10
C TRP A 43 9.10 -2.10 -8.02
N SER A 44 10.43 -1.83 -8.12
CA SER A 44 11.35 -2.69 -8.88
C SER A 44 11.47 -4.07 -8.24
N VAL A 45 11.55 -4.15 -6.90
CA VAL A 45 11.54 -5.41 -6.15
C VAL A 45 10.29 -6.22 -6.49
N ARG A 46 9.09 -5.60 -6.44
CA ARG A 46 7.83 -6.24 -6.83
C ARG A 46 7.88 -6.77 -8.26
N ALA A 47 8.30 -5.93 -9.21
CA ALA A 47 8.35 -6.31 -10.62
C ALA A 47 9.31 -7.50 -10.86
N ILE A 48 10.47 -7.52 -10.20
CA ILE A 48 11.44 -8.61 -10.27
C ILE A 48 10.84 -9.87 -9.65
N TRP A 49 10.27 -9.77 -8.46
CA TRP A 49 9.67 -10.89 -7.75
C TRP A 49 8.55 -11.55 -8.58
N GLU A 50 7.61 -10.75 -9.09
CA GLU A 50 6.49 -11.23 -9.91
C GLU A 50 6.93 -11.74 -11.29
N ASN A 51 8.06 -11.25 -11.84
CA ASN A 51 8.63 -11.79 -13.07
C ASN A 51 9.11 -13.24 -12.92
N TYR A 52 9.61 -13.61 -11.73
CA TYR A 52 10.07 -14.98 -11.46
C TYR A 52 8.96 -15.86 -10.89
N ALA A 53 8.19 -15.36 -9.93
CA ALA A 53 7.16 -16.14 -9.21
C ALA A 53 5.76 -16.07 -9.87
N GLY A 54 5.55 -15.11 -10.76
CA GLY A 54 4.21 -14.83 -11.33
C GLY A 54 3.32 -14.08 -10.35
N TRP A 55 2.04 -14.06 -10.64
CA TRP A 55 1.02 -13.32 -9.86
C TRP A 55 0.62 -14.01 -8.54
N PHE A 56 0.91 -15.29 -8.39
CA PHE A 56 0.58 -16.03 -7.17
C PHE A 56 1.71 -15.86 -6.14
N HIS A 57 1.44 -15.15 -5.05
CA HIS A 57 2.45 -14.80 -4.06
C HIS A 57 2.70 -15.90 -3.02
N HIS A 58 2.00 -17.02 -3.09
CA HIS A 58 2.11 -18.16 -2.17
C HIS A 58 1.82 -17.82 -0.70
N THR A 59 1.04 -16.76 -0.45
CA THR A 59 0.70 -16.32 0.91
C THR A 59 -0.69 -16.78 1.35
N SER A 60 -1.64 -16.88 0.42
CA SER A 60 -3.01 -17.30 0.75
C SER A 60 -3.67 -18.09 -0.37
N THR A 61 -4.43 -19.12 0.00
CA THR A 61 -5.29 -19.86 -0.94
C THR A 61 -6.30 -18.96 -1.66
N THR A 62 -6.72 -17.86 -1.04
CA THR A 62 -7.67 -16.90 -1.63
C THR A 62 -7.15 -16.25 -2.91
N GLU A 63 -5.83 -16.15 -3.09
CA GLU A 63 -5.23 -15.63 -4.32
C GLU A 63 -5.56 -16.46 -5.56
N LEU A 64 -5.92 -17.74 -5.39
CA LEU A 64 -6.27 -18.66 -6.48
C LEU A 64 -7.75 -18.55 -6.93
N TYR A 65 -8.55 -17.71 -6.26
CA TYR A 65 -9.98 -17.57 -6.54
C TYR A 65 -10.33 -16.14 -6.95
N ALA A 66 -11.42 -15.99 -7.68
CA ALA A 66 -11.88 -14.71 -8.22
C ALA A 66 -12.63 -13.82 -7.20
N VAL A 67 -12.45 -14.05 -5.90
CA VAL A 67 -13.06 -13.26 -4.84
C VAL A 67 -12.02 -12.29 -4.26
N PRO A 68 -12.18 -10.97 -4.42
CA PRO A 68 -11.23 -10.01 -3.88
C PRO A 68 -11.37 -9.91 -2.36
N ALA A 69 -10.31 -9.47 -1.68
CA ALA A 69 -10.34 -9.25 -0.23
C ALA A 69 -11.43 -8.26 0.20
N SER A 70 -11.79 -7.31 -0.67
CA SER A 70 -12.87 -6.34 -0.42
C SER A 70 -14.27 -6.95 -0.33
N ALA A 71 -14.46 -8.20 -0.78
CA ALA A 71 -15.76 -8.87 -0.70
C ALA A 71 -16.25 -9.07 0.75
N VAL A 72 -15.36 -9.08 1.73
CA VAL A 72 -15.70 -9.21 3.17
C VAL A 72 -15.57 -7.88 3.94
N HIS A 73 -15.39 -6.75 3.25
CA HIS A 73 -15.23 -5.46 3.94
C HIS A 73 -16.50 -5.03 4.66
N ALA A 74 -17.70 -5.35 4.12
CA ALA A 74 -18.96 -5.09 4.83
C ALA A 74 -19.05 -5.86 6.15
N ASP A 75 -18.64 -7.14 6.13
CA ASP A 75 -18.60 -7.97 7.34
C ASP A 75 -17.61 -7.40 8.36
N LEU A 76 -16.46 -6.91 7.91
CA LEU A 76 -15.46 -6.27 8.79
C LEU A 76 -15.99 -4.97 9.44
N VAL A 77 -16.77 -4.17 8.70
CA VAL A 77 -17.43 -2.98 9.25
C VAL A 77 -18.45 -3.38 10.33
N GLU A 78 -19.25 -4.40 10.08
CA GLU A 78 -20.23 -4.92 11.03
C GLU A 78 -19.54 -5.47 12.30
N LEU A 79 -18.53 -6.32 12.13
CA LEU A 79 -17.75 -6.88 13.25
C LEU A 79 -17.02 -5.82 14.08
N ALA A 80 -16.65 -4.70 13.48
CA ALA A 80 -16.06 -3.55 14.18
C ALA A 80 -17.09 -2.74 14.99
N GLY A 81 -18.39 -3.05 14.85
CA GLY A 81 -19.46 -2.27 15.45
C GLY A 81 -19.85 -1.02 14.66
N GLY A 82 -19.45 -0.94 13.39
CA GLY A 82 -19.73 0.17 12.49
C GLY A 82 -18.48 0.91 12.01
N ALA A 83 -18.69 1.88 11.14
CA ALA A 83 -17.60 2.63 10.50
C ALA A 83 -16.78 3.47 11.50
N GLU A 84 -17.41 4.02 12.55
CA GLU A 84 -16.74 4.99 13.44
C GLU A 84 -15.52 4.40 14.14
N ALA A 85 -15.60 3.17 14.63
CA ALA A 85 -14.46 2.49 15.26
C ALA A 85 -13.26 2.33 14.29
N LEU A 86 -13.54 2.06 13.01
CA LEU A 86 -12.50 1.98 11.97
C LEU A 86 -11.92 3.36 11.64
N LEU A 87 -12.75 4.40 11.61
CA LEU A 87 -12.31 5.79 11.36
C LEU A 87 -11.45 6.32 12.52
N GLU A 88 -11.81 6.02 13.76
CA GLU A 88 -10.99 6.36 14.93
C GLU A 88 -9.64 5.63 14.88
N ARG A 89 -9.65 4.34 14.56
CA ARG A 89 -8.43 3.56 14.39
C ARG A 89 -7.55 4.09 13.26
N ALA A 90 -8.14 4.46 12.11
CA ALA A 90 -7.42 5.07 11.00
C ALA A 90 -6.77 6.40 11.40
N SER A 91 -7.48 7.23 12.18
CA SER A 91 -6.94 8.48 12.72
C SER A 91 -5.77 8.25 13.68
N ALA A 92 -5.88 7.25 14.54
CA ALA A 92 -4.78 6.86 15.44
C ALA A 92 -3.55 6.36 14.66
N LYS A 93 -3.76 5.56 13.60
CA LYS A 93 -2.69 5.12 12.70
C LYS A 93 -2.00 6.29 12.00
N LEU A 94 -2.78 7.23 11.48
CA LEU A 94 -2.25 8.44 10.84
C LEU A 94 -1.41 9.26 11.84
N ALA A 95 -1.90 9.47 13.05
CA ALA A 95 -1.18 10.19 14.09
C ALA A 95 0.11 9.47 14.53
N GLY A 96 0.12 8.14 14.48
CA GLY A 96 1.29 7.30 14.75
C GLY A 96 2.29 7.19 13.57
N GLY A 97 2.00 7.83 12.43
CA GLY A 97 2.85 7.78 11.25
C GLY A 97 2.64 6.54 10.36
N GLU A 98 1.69 5.66 10.70
CA GLU A 98 1.38 4.42 9.99
C GLU A 98 0.34 4.68 8.87
N ARG A 99 0.69 5.54 7.90
CA ARG A 99 -0.23 6.11 6.90
C ARG A 99 -0.83 5.07 5.97
N GLU A 100 -0.03 4.12 5.52
CA GLU A 100 -0.48 3.04 4.63
C GLU A 100 -1.48 2.11 5.35
N GLN A 101 -1.27 1.85 6.64
CA GLN A 101 -2.22 1.09 7.44
C GLN A 101 -3.52 1.86 7.66
N ALA A 102 -3.45 3.19 7.80
CA ALA A 102 -4.63 4.05 7.85
C ALA A 102 -5.45 3.95 6.55
N LEU A 103 -4.79 3.93 5.37
CA LEU A 103 -5.48 3.73 4.09
C LEU A 103 -6.24 2.41 4.02
N HIS A 104 -5.63 1.30 4.47
CA HIS A 104 -6.31 0.00 4.50
C HIS A 104 -7.61 0.03 5.32
N LEU A 105 -7.60 0.70 6.48
CA LEU A 105 -8.80 0.84 7.31
C LEU A 105 -9.88 1.69 6.62
N LEU A 106 -9.48 2.77 5.94
CA LEU A 106 -10.39 3.63 5.18
C LEU A 106 -10.95 2.90 3.95
N ASP A 107 -10.16 2.07 3.30
CA ASP A 107 -10.63 1.22 2.19
C ASP A 107 -11.67 0.19 2.67
N ILE A 108 -11.52 -0.38 3.86
CA ILE A 108 -12.53 -1.25 4.46
C ILE A 108 -13.85 -0.50 4.63
N VAL A 109 -13.83 0.72 5.19
CA VAL A 109 -15.05 1.54 5.37
C VAL A 109 -15.70 1.86 4.03
N ARG A 110 -14.92 2.31 3.04
CA ARG A 110 -15.43 2.72 1.73
C ARG A 110 -15.97 1.56 0.92
N ASN A 111 -15.19 0.49 0.80
CA ASN A 111 -15.56 -0.71 0.02
C ASN A 111 -16.61 -1.56 0.74
N GLY A 112 -16.74 -1.44 2.06
CA GLY A 112 -17.79 -2.06 2.87
C GLY A 112 -19.13 -1.33 2.81
N GLY A 113 -19.28 -0.32 1.96
CA GLY A 113 -20.54 0.42 1.78
C GLY A 113 -20.90 1.37 2.93
N ALA A 114 -19.96 1.61 3.86
CA ALA A 114 -20.13 2.50 5.02
C ALA A 114 -19.41 3.86 4.83
N GLY A 115 -19.00 4.16 3.60
CA GLY A 115 -18.35 5.43 3.25
C GLY A 115 -19.29 6.62 3.45
N ASN A 116 -18.79 7.66 4.10
CA ASN A 116 -19.48 8.90 4.37
C ASN A 116 -18.51 10.09 4.27
N GLU A 117 -19.00 11.31 4.48
CA GLU A 117 -18.19 12.52 4.44
C GLU A 117 -16.98 12.46 5.40
N ALA A 118 -17.16 11.95 6.62
CA ALA A 118 -16.07 11.82 7.59
C ALA A 118 -14.97 10.85 7.09
N SER A 119 -15.35 9.73 6.47
CA SER A 119 -14.38 8.79 5.89
C SER A 119 -13.63 9.40 4.70
N MET A 120 -14.31 10.18 3.87
CA MET A 120 -13.69 10.89 2.74
C MET A 120 -12.71 11.97 3.22
N GLN A 121 -13.09 12.76 4.21
CA GLN A 121 -12.21 13.77 4.81
C GLN A 121 -10.95 13.13 5.41
N ARG A 122 -11.07 12.01 6.13
CA ARG A 122 -9.91 11.30 6.67
C ARG A 122 -9.03 10.71 5.56
N ALA A 123 -9.64 10.16 4.51
CA ALA A 123 -8.89 9.68 3.35
C ALA A 123 -8.10 10.81 2.67
N VAL A 124 -8.68 12.00 2.53
CA VAL A 124 -7.98 13.19 2.04
C VAL A 124 -6.77 13.51 2.92
N GLN A 125 -6.93 13.55 4.24
CA GLN A 125 -5.84 13.84 5.18
C GLN A 125 -4.68 12.84 5.05
N VAL A 126 -4.98 11.53 4.93
CA VAL A 126 -3.94 10.51 4.73
C VAL A 126 -3.23 10.70 3.39
N HIS A 127 -3.97 10.95 2.31
CA HIS A 127 -3.37 11.20 0.99
C HIS A 127 -2.50 12.47 0.98
N GLU A 128 -2.94 13.54 1.64
CA GLU A 128 -2.16 14.78 1.78
C GLU A 128 -0.86 14.54 2.59
N ALA A 129 -0.92 13.74 3.67
CA ALA A 129 0.25 13.36 4.44
C ALA A 129 1.26 12.53 3.62
N LEU A 130 0.78 11.56 2.83
CA LEU A 130 1.61 10.77 1.91
C LEU A 130 2.21 11.65 0.79
N LEU A 131 1.42 12.60 0.27
CA LEU A 131 1.88 13.53 -0.77
C LEU A 131 3.01 14.44 -0.27
N ALA A 132 2.95 14.83 0.99
CA ALA A 132 3.99 15.68 1.59
C ALA A 132 5.35 14.97 1.76
N GLU A 133 5.38 13.64 1.72
CA GLU A 133 6.59 12.83 1.92
C GLU A 133 7.20 12.29 0.63
N THR A 134 6.61 12.58 -0.53
CA THR A 134 7.11 12.04 -1.78
C THR A 134 7.33 13.11 -2.83
N ASP A 135 8.49 13.04 -3.50
CA ASP A 135 8.83 13.76 -4.71
C ASP A 135 8.68 12.88 -5.97
N ASN A 136 8.28 11.61 -5.81
CA ASN A 136 8.07 10.68 -6.91
C ASN A 136 6.92 11.17 -7.80
N PHE A 137 7.19 11.37 -9.09
CA PHE A 137 6.25 11.93 -10.06
C PHE A 137 4.95 11.11 -10.17
N TRP A 138 5.07 9.80 -10.32
CA TRP A 138 3.90 8.93 -10.50
C TRP A 138 3.04 8.84 -9.24
N LEU A 139 3.70 8.68 -8.08
CA LEU A 139 2.99 8.60 -6.80
C LEU A 139 2.32 9.92 -6.46
N SER A 140 3.00 11.06 -6.60
CA SER A 140 2.40 12.36 -6.33
C SER A 140 1.27 12.71 -7.30
N SER A 141 1.38 12.31 -8.57
CA SER A 141 0.30 12.48 -9.54
C SER A 141 -0.94 11.66 -9.18
N TRP A 142 -0.73 10.40 -8.77
CA TRP A 142 -1.81 9.55 -8.29
C TRP A 142 -2.48 10.10 -7.03
N LEU A 143 -1.68 10.49 -6.02
CA LEU A 143 -2.19 11.03 -4.75
C LEU A 143 -3.01 12.30 -4.98
N ARG A 144 -2.54 13.23 -5.83
CA ARG A 144 -3.31 14.44 -6.18
C ARG A 144 -4.64 14.10 -6.85
N ASN A 145 -4.64 13.14 -7.78
CA ASN A 145 -5.87 12.68 -8.43
C ASN A 145 -6.85 12.09 -7.42
N GLN A 146 -6.38 11.25 -6.49
CA GLN A 146 -7.22 10.68 -5.44
C GLN A 146 -7.79 11.76 -4.52
N ILE A 147 -7.01 12.75 -4.12
CA ILE A 147 -7.48 13.88 -3.32
C ILE A 147 -8.60 14.65 -4.06
N GLN A 148 -8.47 14.87 -5.36
CA GLN A 148 -9.52 15.50 -6.16
C GLN A 148 -10.83 14.69 -6.16
N ILE A 149 -10.73 13.37 -6.40
CA ILE A 149 -11.90 12.47 -6.42
C ILE A 149 -12.58 12.45 -5.05
N LEU A 150 -11.82 12.46 -3.96
CA LEU A 150 -12.35 12.41 -2.60
C LEU A 150 -13.01 13.72 -2.16
N LYS A 151 -12.69 14.85 -2.81
CA LYS A 151 -13.26 16.18 -2.54
C LYS A 151 -14.45 16.53 -3.45
N SER A 152 -14.74 15.71 -4.48
CA SER A 152 -15.85 15.91 -5.42
C SER A 152 -17.17 15.32 -4.91
#